data_8f988a19fed6020c847e839e434f67b7
#
_entry.id   8f988a19fed6020c847e839e434f67b7
#
_cell.length_a   1.000
_cell.length_b   1.000
_cell.length_c   1.000
_cell.angle_alpha   90.00
_cell.angle_beta   90.00
_cell.angle_gamma   90.00
#
_symmetry.space_group_name_H-M   'P 1'
#
loop_
_entity.id
_entity.type
_entity.pdbx_description
1 polymer ?
#
loop_
_entity_poly.entity_id
_entity_poly.type
_entity_poly.pdbx_seq_one_letter_code
_entity_poly.pdbx_strand_id
1 'polypeptide(L)'
;MGQVRERMTEDLKLRGLRAGTREKYLHHAKAFVAFFMLPPERLGTEHVRRWIMFMLTIARRSPSTVNVAIGALRFLFTTTLQRADVMQPIRRVRKNHSQPDMLSGSEVASLIEHARTLKHRAMFMLLYGSGLRI
;
A
#
# COMPACT_ATOMS: atom_id res chain seq x y z
N MET A 1 20.63 8.66 -2.17
CA MET A 1 19.32 9.31 -1.98
C MET A 1 19.32 10.54 -1.04
N GLY A 2 20.31 10.75 -0.24
CA GLY A 2 20.51 11.87 0.69
C GLY A 2 19.63 13.11 0.52
N GLN A 3 20.05 14.08 -0.27
CA GLN A 3 19.33 15.35 -0.48
C GLN A 3 17.90 15.16 -1.03
N VAL A 4 17.71 14.21 -1.95
CA VAL A 4 16.38 13.92 -2.51
C VAL A 4 15.45 13.35 -1.43
N ARG A 5 15.97 12.52 -0.53
CA ARG A 5 15.19 12.01 0.61
C ARG A 5 14.76 13.12 1.57
N GLU A 6 15.68 14.01 1.90
CA GLU A 6 15.39 15.17 2.76
C GLU A 6 14.32 16.04 2.14
N ARG A 7 14.48 16.41 0.87
CA ARG A 7 13.49 17.18 0.11
C ARG A 7 12.14 16.49 0.03
N MET A 8 12.12 15.18 -0.27
CA MET A 8 10.87 14.42 -0.28
C MET A 8 10.20 14.41 1.09
N THR A 9 10.98 14.30 2.16
CA THR A 9 10.45 14.34 3.54
C THR A 9 9.78 15.69 3.84
N GLU A 10 10.39 16.78 3.42
CA GLU A 10 9.84 18.14 3.56
C GLU A 10 8.55 18.28 2.74
N ASP A 11 8.57 17.87 1.48
CA ASP A 11 7.41 17.92 0.59
C ASP A 11 6.22 17.11 1.16
N LEU A 12 6.48 15.94 1.72
CA LEU A 12 5.46 15.12 2.37
C LEU A 12 4.86 15.79 3.60
N LYS A 13 5.68 16.49 4.38
CA LYS A 13 5.21 17.30 5.53
C LYS A 13 4.36 18.49 5.06
N LEU A 14 4.84 19.21 4.06
CA LEU A 14 4.11 20.35 3.47
C LEU A 14 2.77 19.95 2.90
N ARG A 15 2.66 18.73 2.36
CA ARG A 15 1.40 18.18 1.87
C ARG A 15 0.45 17.74 3.00
N GLY A 16 0.89 17.78 4.25
CA GLY A 16 0.06 17.42 5.42
C GLY A 16 -0.24 15.94 5.57
N LEU A 17 0.56 15.06 4.96
CA LEU A 17 0.36 13.62 5.08
C LEU A 17 0.70 13.11 6.49
N ARG A 18 -0.07 12.13 6.96
CA ARG A 18 0.14 11.49 8.26
C ARG A 18 1.52 10.81 8.33
N ALA A 19 2.09 10.73 9.54
CA ALA A 19 3.40 10.13 9.78
C ALA A 19 3.54 8.73 9.17
N GLY A 20 2.57 7.85 9.38
CA GLY A 20 2.58 6.49 8.83
C GLY A 20 2.60 6.45 7.30
N THR A 21 1.87 7.35 6.64
CA THR A 21 1.89 7.47 5.18
C THR A 21 3.24 7.98 4.68
N ARG A 22 3.81 8.97 5.35
CA ARG A 22 5.14 9.51 5.01
C ARG A 22 6.22 8.43 5.10
N GLU A 23 6.21 7.64 6.16
CA GLU A 23 7.15 6.53 6.34
C GLU A 23 7.03 5.48 5.23
N LYS A 24 5.82 5.09 4.89
CA LYS A 24 5.57 4.15 3.79
C LYS A 24 6.07 4.69 2.46
N TYR A 25 5.81 5.95 2.15
CA TYR A 25 6.25 6.58 0.91
C TYR A 25 7.77 6.65 0.83
N LEU A 26 8.43 7.08 1.90
CA LEU A 26 9.90 7.11 1.96
C LEU A 26 10.50 5.70 1.87
N HIS A 27 9.88 4.72 2.50
CA HIS A 27 10.31 3.32 2.41
C HIS A 27 10.27 2.80 0.97
N HIS A 28 9.15 2.99 0.26
CA HIS A 28 9.02 2.54 -1.12
C HIS A 28 9.94 3.29 -2.08
N ALA A 29 10.09 4.59 -1.91
CA ALA A 29 11.03 5.39 -2.71
C ALA A 29 12.47 4.93 -2.50
N LYS A 30 12.88 4.71 -1.25
CA LYS A 30 14.22 4.19 -0.92
C LYS A 30 14.46 2.81 -1.51
N ALA A 31 13.50 1.90 -1.37
CA ALA A 31 13.61 0.54 -1.91
C ALA A 31 13.77 0.54 -3.44
N PHE A 32 13.00 1.38 -4.13
CA PHE A 32 13.10 1.56 -5.59
C PHE A 32 14.48 2.05 -6.02
N VAL A 33 14.98 3.11 -5.40
CA VAL A 33 16.30 3.67 -5.74
C VAL A 33 17.41 2.67 -5.43
N ALA A 34 17.33 1.97 -4.30
CA ALA A 34 18.31 0.96 -3.92
C ALA A 34 18.33 -0.22 -4.88
N PHE A 35 17.19 -0.62 -5.43
CA PHE A 35 17.09 -1.72 -6.38
C PHE A 35 17.90 -1.49 -7.65
N PHE A 36 17.89 -0.26 -8.16
CA PHE A 36 18.64 0.07 -9.39
C PHE A 36 20.05 0.59 -9.13
N MET A 37 20.36 0.96 -7.89
CA MET A 37 21.65 1.54 -7.51
C MET A 37 22.06 2.75 -8.36
N LEU A 38 21.08 3.53 -8.81
CA LEU A 38 21.27 4.73 -9.63
C LEU A 38 20.70 5.95 -8.90
N PRO A 39 21.23 7.14 -9.15
CA PRO A 39 20.63 8.37 -8.64
C PRO A 39 19.16 8.51 -9.09
N PRO A 40 18.24 8.98 -8.24
CA PRO A 40 16.83 9.13 -8.61
C PRO A 40 16.59 9.94 -9.88
N GLU A 41 17.44 10.90 -10.15
CA GLU A 41 17.36 11.77 -11.33
C GLU A 41 17.61 11.03 -12.65
N ARG A 42 18.32 9.89 -12.59
CA ARG A 42 18.59 9.03 -13.75
C ARG A 42 17.55 7.94 -13.96
N LEU A 43 16.68 7.74 -13.01
CA LEU A 43 15.61 6.75 -13.13
C LEU A 43 14.44 7.33 -13.94
N GLY A 44 13.80 6.49 -14.74
CA GLY A 44 12.71 6.89 -15.62
C GLY A 44 11.59 5.86 -15.67
N THR A 45 10.68 6.03 -16.62
CA THR A 45 9.47 5.20 -16.78
C THR A 45 9.78 3.70 -16.88
N GLU A 46 10.81 3.32 -17.64
CA GLU A 46 11.17 1.89 -17.77
C GLU A 46 11.66 1.29 -16.46
N HIS A 47 12.35 2.04 -15.64
CA HIS A 47 12.75 1.60 -14.31
C HIS A 47 11.53 1.39 -13.41
N VAL A 48 10.56 2.30 -13.46
CA VAL A 48 9.30 2.15 -12.72
C VAL A 48 8.54 0.90 -13.17
N ARG A 49 8.43 0.67 -14.48
CA ARG A 49 7.78 -0.55 -15.02
C ARG A 49 8.47 -1.83 -14.54
N ARG A 50 9.80 -1.88 -14.60
CA ARG A 50 10.58 -3.04 -14.11
C ARG A 50 10.38 -3.27 -12.63
N TRP A 51 10.33 -2.21 -11.84
CA TRP A 51 10.07 -2.30 -10.40
C TRP A 51 8.69 -2.87 -10.09
N ILE A 52 7.67 -2.38 -10.77
CA ILE A 52 6.30 -2.90 -10.63
C ILE A 52 6.24 -4.37 -11.01
N MET A 53 6.82 -4.77 -12.12
CA MET A 53 6.89 -6.17 -12.56
C MET A 53 7.62 -7.04 -11.53
N PHE A 54 8.73 -6.58 -11.00
CA PHE A 54 9.46 -7.26 -9.92
C PHE A 54 8.57 -7.48 -8.69
N MET A 55 7.88 -6.44 -8.24
CA MET A 55 6.99 -6.53 -7.08
C MET A 55 5.85 -7.54 -7.28
N LEU A 56 5.28 -7.59 -8.48
CA LEU A 56 4.16 -8.48 -8.80
C LEU A 56 4.60 -9.93 -9.01
N THR A 57 5.71 -10.17 -9.70
CA THR A 57 6.11 -11.50 -10.15
C THR A 57 7.10 -12.19 -9.23
N ILE A 58 8.13 -11.50 -8.77
CA ILE A 58 9.21 -12.09 -7.96
C ILE A 58 8.94 -11.89 -6.47
N ALA A 59 8.71 -10.66 -6.04
CA ALA A 59 8.40 -10.36 -4.65
C ALA A 59 6.96 -10.75 -4.25
N ARG A 60 6.10 -11.04 -5.23
CA ARG A 60 4.70 -11.46 -5.06
C ARG A 60 3.91 -10.58 -4.09
N ARG A 61 4.07 -9.27 -4.20
CA ARG A 61 3.34 -8.32 -3.40
C ARG A 61 1.89 -8.20 -3.87
N SER A 62 0.99 -7.92 -2.94
CA SER A 62 -0.43 -7.70 -3.27
C SER A 62 -0.61 -6.45 -4.14
N PRO A 63 -1.66 -6.39 -4.98
CA PRO A 63 -1.98 -5.19 -5.74
C PRO A 63 -2.12 -3.93 -4.87
N SER A 64 -2.63 -4.07 -3.65
CA SER A 64 -2.72 -2.95 -2.70
C SER A 64 -1.34 -2.39 -2.32
N THR A 65 -0.38 -3.24 -2.01
CA THR A 65 0.99 -2.84 -1.68
C THR A 65 1.68 -2.20 -2.89
N VAL A 66 1.51 -2.78 -4.08
CA VAL A 66 2.06 -2.23 -5.32
C VAL A 66 1.47 -0.85 -5.62
N ASN A 67 0.18 -0.65 -5.40
CA ASN A 67 -0.47 0.65 -5.59
C ASN A 67 0.04 1.72 -4.60
N VAL A 68 0.36 1.34 -3.38
CA VAL A 68 1.02 2.25 -2.42
C VAL A 68 2.42 2.64 -2.92
N ALA A 69 3.19 1.69 -3.43
CA ALA A 69 4.49 1.95 -4.04
C ALA A 69 4.37 2.87 -5.27
N ILE A 70 3.39 2.66 -6.14
CA ILE A 70 3.11 3.54 -7.28
C ILE A 70 2.77 4.96 -6.81
N GLY A 71 1.96 5.10 -5.76
CA GLY A 71 1.65 6.40 -5.15
C GLY A 71 2.90 7.11 -4.61
N ALA A 72 3.79 6.36 -3.95
CA ALA A 72 5.06 6.88 -3.45
C ALA A 72 5.98 7.36 -4.58
N LEU A 73 6.12 6.57 -5.65
CA LEU A 73 6.92 6.93 -6.82
C LEU A 73 6.31 8.11 -7.58
N ARG A 74 4.99 8.16 -7.68
CA ARG A 74 4.29 9.31 -8.27
C ARG A 74 4.59 10.58 -7.50
N PHE A 75 4.57 10.55 -6.20
CA PHE A 75 4.94 11.68 -5.36
C PHE A 75 6.40 12.08 -5.58
N LEU A 76 7.31 11.11 -5.55
CA LEU A 76 8.75 11.33 -5.78
C LEU A 76 9.00 12.03 -7.11
N PHE A 77 8.51 11.47 -8.21
CA PHE A 77 8.77 12.01 -9.55
C PHE A 77 8.00 13.29 -9.84
N THR A 78 6.74 13.38 -9.46
CA THR A 78 5.90 14.53 -9.77
C THR A 78 6.19 15.74 -8.88
N THR A 79 6.29 15.55 -7.58
CA THR A 79 6.44 16.64 -6.60
C THR A 79 7.89 16.93 -6.31
N THR A 80 8.66 15.94 -5.89
CA THR A 80 10.04 16.16 -5.43
C THR A 80 11.02 16.40 -6.58
N LEU A 81 10.98 15.56 -7.61
CA LEU A 81 11.87 15.66 -8.78
C LEU A 81 11.31 16.52 -9.91
N GLN A 82 10.03 16.90 -9.85
CA GLN A 82 9.33 17.67 -10.87
C GLN A 82 9.43 17.06 -12.28
N ARG A 83 9.34 15.75 -12.35
CA ARG A 83 9.38 14.93 -13.58
C ARG A 83 8.08 14.12 -13.73
N ALA A 84 6.96 14.81 -13.86
CA ALA A 84 5.64 14.20 -13.98
C ALA A 84 5.50 13.27 -15.20
N ASP A 85 6.26 13.52 -16.27
CA ASP A 85 6.33 12.73 -17.49
C ASP A 85 6.68 11.26 -17.22
N VAL A 86 7.53 10.99 -16.24
CA VAL A 86 7.95 9.62 -15.86
C VAL A 86 6.76 8.77 -15.41
N MET A 87 5.84 9.36 -14.67
CA MET A 87 4.68 8.65 -14.10
C MET A 87 3.42 8.72 -14.96
N GLN A 88 3.40 9.54 -15.99
CA GLN A 88 2.23 9.73 -16.85
C GLN A 88 1.71 8.42 -17.47
N PRO A 89 2.55 7.52 -18.03
CA PRO A 89 2.08 6.26 -18.58
C PRO A 89 1.81 5.17 -17.53
N ILE A 90 2.18 5.39 -16.28
CA ILE A 90 2.04 4.40 -15.22
C ILE A 90 0.62 4.40 -14.66
N ARG A 91 -0.05 3.26 -14.72
CA ARG A 91 -1.40 3.04 -14.19
C ARG A 91 -1.36 2.25 -12.89
N ARG A 92 -2.38 2.42 -12.05
CA ARG A 92 -2.57 1.57 -10.87
C ARG A 92 -2.86 0.13 -11.28
N VAL A 93 -2.37 -0.80 -10.50
CA VAL A 93 -2.68 -2.23 -10.67
C VAL A 93 -4.14 -2.47 -10.24
N ARG A 94 -4.88 -3.18 -11.08
CA ARG A 94 -6.26 -3.55 -10.79
C ARG A 94 -6.31 -4.49 -9.58
N LYS A 95 -7.11 -4.13 -8.60
CA LYS A 95 -7.42 -5.02 -7.47
C LYS A 95 -8.53 -5.97 -7.88
N ASN A 96 -8.29 -7.26 -7.72
CA ASN A 96 -9.38 -8.22 -7.75
C ASN A 96 -10.10 -8.12 -6.41
N HIS A 97 -11.29 -7.54 -6.41
CA HIS A 97 -12.15 -7.60 -5.24
C HIS A 97 -12.71 -9.04 -5.16
N SER A 98 -12.03 -9.91 -4.41
CA SER A 98 -12.71 -11.08 -3.88
C SER A 98 -13.68 -10.57 -2.82
N GLN A 99 -14.97 -10.73 -3.05
CA GLN A 99 -15.93 -10.56 -1.98
C GLN A 99 -15.53 -11.54 -0.87
N PRO A 100 -15.41 -11.09 0.39
CA PRO A 100 -15.22 -12.03 1.48
C PRO A 100 -16.36 -13.04 1.45
N ASP A 101 -16.05 -14.31 1.64
CA ASP A 101 -17.06 -15.36 1.74
C ASP A 101 -18.03 -15.00 2.86
N MET A 102 -19.29 -14.83 2.48
CA MET A 102 -20.33 -14.51 3.46
C MET A 102 -20.69 -15.79 4.21
N LEU A 103 -20.48 -15.77 5.52
CA LEU A 103 -20.93 -16.85 6.40
C LEU A 103 -22.45 -16.94 6.41
N SER A 104 -22.98 -18.17 6.28
CA SER A 104 -24.42 -18.40 6.47
C SER A 104 -24.82 -18.20 7.94
N GLY A 105 -26.12 -17.99 8.19
CA GLY A 105 -26.64 -17.86 9.55
C GLY A 105 -26.31 -19.09 10.44
N SER A 106 -26.34 -20.30 9.86
CA SER A 106 -25.96 -21.53 10.55
C SER A 106 -24.48 -21.60 10.89
N GLU A 107 -23.60 -21.14 10.01
CA GLU A 107 -22.15 -21.07 10.26
C GLU A 107 -21.80 -20.06 11.35
N VAL A 108 -22.47 -18.89 11.36
CA VAL A 108 -22.32 -17.89 12.41
C VAL A 108 -22.80 -18.41 13.75
N ALA A 109 -23.96 -19.09 13.81
CA ALA A 109 -24.46 -19.73 15.02
C ALA A 109 -23.48 -20.76 15.56
N SER A 110 -22.90 -21.60 14.68
CA SER A 110 -21.88 -22.58 15.04
C SER A 110 -20.61 -21.93 15.62
N LEU A 111 -20.13 -20.84 15.03
CA LEU A 111 -19.00 -20.07 15.57
C LEU A 111 -19.26 -19.51 16.96
N ILE A 112 -20.46 -18.98 17.20
CA ILE A 112 -20.87 -18.46 18.51
C ILE A 112 -20.93 -19.56 19.55
N GLU A 113 -21.52 -20.71 19.22
CA GLU A 113 -21.61 -21.85 20.13
C GLU A 113 -20.24 -22.46 20.49
N HIS A 114 -19.30 -22.49 19.55
CA HIS A 114 -17.96 -23.02 19.74
C HIS A 114 -16.95 -22.01 20.30
N ALA A 115 -17.39 -20.79 20.62
CA ALA A 115 -16.52 -19.80 21.26
C ALA A 115 -16.06 -20.27 22.65
N ARG A 116 -14.73 -20.29 22.87
CA ARG A 116 -14.13 -20.86 24.09
C ARG A 116 -14.42 -20.05 25.36
N THR A 117 -14.72 -18.78 25.24
CA THR A 117 -14.97 -17.90 26.37
C THR A 117 -16.24 -17.09 26.16
N LEU A 118 -16.89 -16.72 27.27
CA LEU A 118 -18.07 -15.86 27.26
C LEU A 118 -17.76 -14.50 26.58
N LYS A 119 -16.54 -14.00 26.77
CA LYS A 119 -16.07 -12.76 26.14
C LYS A 119 -16.04 -12.86 24.62
N HIS A 120 -15.48 -13.94 24.06
CA HIS A 120 -15.44 -14.16 22.62
C HIS A 120 -16.82 -14.37 22.04
N ARG A 121 -17.68 -15.09 22.74
CA ARG A 121 -19.09 -15.30 22.35
C ARG A 121 -19.86 -13.98 22.27
N ALA A 122 -19.74 -13.14 23.29
CA ALA A 122 -20.36 -11.82 23.32
C ALA A 122 -19.83 -10.92 22.20
N MET A 123 -18.54 -10.97 21.93
CA MET A 123 -17.89 -10.21 20.86
C MET A 123 -18.40 -10.64 19.48
N PHE A 124 -18.49 -11.93 19.19
CA PHE A 124 -19.04 -12.44 17.93
C PHE A 124 -20.52 -12.06 17.74
N MET A 125 -21.32 -12.18 18.78
CA MET A 125 -22.73 -11.76 18.75
C MET A 125 -22.88 -10.27 18.46
N LEU A 126 -22.05 -9.44 19.10
CA LEU A 126 -22.05 -7.98 18.90
C LEU A 126 -21.65 -7.61 17.47
N LEU A 127 -20.57 -8.22 16.95
CA LEU A 127 -20.08 -7.98 15.59
C LEU A 127 -21.09 -8.39 14.52
N TYR A 128 -21.72 -9.54 14.70
CA TYR A 128 -22.75 -10.00 13.76
C TYR A 128 -24.01 -9.14 13.82
N GLY A 129 -24.49 -8.81 15.02
CA GLY A 129 -25.72 -8.05 15.21
C GLY A 129 -25.63 -6.57 14.83
N SER A 130 -24.44 -5.96 14.97
CA SER A 130 -24.24 -4.52 14.73
C SER A 130 -23.50 -4.20 13.43
N GLY A 131 -22.92 -5.20 12.76
CA GLY A 131 -22.08 -4.98 11.58
C GLY A 131 -20.82 -4.17 11.84
N LEU A 132 -20.36 -4.11 13.09
CA LEU A 132 -19.15 -3.38 13.47
C LEU A 132 -17.89 -4.04 12.88
N ARG A 133 -16.97 -3.21 12.43
CA ARG A 133 -15.63 -3.64 11.99
C ARG A 133 -14.66 -3.54 13.15
N ILE A 134 -13.90 -4.59 13.32
CA ILE A 134 -12.79 -4.62 14.28
C ILE A 134 -11.61 -3.80 13.74
#